data_3df747ce0cadcb149f41c42e2eb165bb
#
_entry.id   3df747ce0cadcb149f41c42e2eb165bb
#
_cell.length_a   1.000
_cell.length_b   1.000
_cell.length_c   1.000
_cell.angle_alpha   90.00
_cell.angle_beta   90.00
_cell.angle_gamma   90.00
#
_symmetry.space_group_name_H-M   'P 1'
#
loop_
_entity.id
_entity.type
_entity.pdbx_description
1 polymer ?
#
loop_
_entity_poly.entity_id
_entity_poly.type
_entity_poly.pdbx_seq_one_letter_code
_entity_poly.pdbx_strand_id
1 'polypeptide(L)'
;DTFDASPVVTRWRKKSHSEFHAVLAPISVHGKWAKQNPFIGDGVVSNKENWSGEVVAITRARIKWRKNLIFWRSVPPVTQSLHQSEGLLGAIGIGEAPIGLQGTFSLWRSSEAVKNFAYRGSAHQSAIAATHREKWYAEELFARFAVLQRAGRL
;
A
#
# COMPACT_ATOMS: atom_id res chain seq x y z
N ASP A 1 1.54 -9.46 -24.04
CA ASP A 1 2.41 -9.58 -22.89
C ASP A 1 2.42 -11.03 -22.38
N THR A 2 3.62 -11.59 -22.15
CA THR A 2 3.77 -13.01 -21.72
C THR A 2 3.13 -13.27 -20.36
N PHE A 3 3.07 -12.27 -19.50
CA PHE A 3 2.40 -12.36 -18.20
C PHE A 3 0.88 -12.56 -18.37
N ASP A 4 0.24 -11.75 -19.20
CA ASP A 4 -1.20 -11.84 -19.46
C ASP A 4 -1.64 -13.15 -20.09
N ALA A 5 -0.78 -13.73 -20.92
CA ALA A 5 -1.02 -15.02 -21.58
C ALA A 5 -0.72 -16.22 -20.69
N SER A 6 -0.20 -16.02 -19.46
CA SER A 6 0.17 -17.13 -18.60
C SER A 6 -1.05 -17.94 -18.16
N PRO A 7 -0.94 -19.27 -18.03
CA PRO A 7 -2.05 -20.14 -17.59
C PRO A 7 -2.59 -19.78 -16.21
N VAL A 8 -1.74 -19.22 -15.34
CA VAL A 8 -2.12 -18.78 -13.98
C VAL A 8 -3.05 -17.59 -14.06
N VAL A 9 -2.66 -16.55 -14.80
CA VAL A 9 -3.47 -15.34 -14.98
C VAL A 9 -4.79 -15.65 -15.68
N THR A 10 -4.74 -16.48 -16.73
CA THR A 10 -5.96 -16.95 -17.42
C THR A 10 -6.93 -17.67 -16.48
N ARG A 11 -6.40 -18.49 -15.56
CA ARG A 11 -7.22 -19.20 -14.56
C ARG A 11 -7.81 -18.25 -13.52
N TRP A 12 -7.06 -17.24 -13.09
CA TRP A 12 -7.55 -16.21 -12.16
C TRP A 12 -8.67 -15.38 -12.80
N ARG A 13 -8.49 -14.94 -14.03
CA ARG A 13 -9.51 -14.19 -14.79
C ARG A 13 -10.83 -14.92 -14.89
N LYS A 14 -10.80 -16.23 -15.12
CA LYS A 14 -12.03 -17.05 -15.17
C LYS A 14 -12.80 -17.11 -13.84
N LYS A 15 -12.14 -16.81 -12.70
CA LYS A 15 -12.73 -16.89 -11.36
C LYS A 15 -12.97 -15.52 -10.74
N SER A 16 -12.43 -14.45 -11.30
CA SER A 16 -12.57 -13.09 -10.79
C SER A 16 -13.81 -12.42 -11.37
N HIS A 17 -14.50 -11.62 -10.52
CA HIS A 17 -15.59 -10.76 -10.95
C HIS A 17 -15.11 -9.41 -11.46
N SER A 18 -13.92 -8.99 -11.05
CA SER A 18 -13.26 -7.76 -11.49
C SER A 18 -11.76 -7.97 -11.55
N GLU A 19 -11.11 -7.18 -12.35
CA GLU A 19 -9.67 -7.21 -12.55
C GLU A 19 -9.12 -5.78 -12.49
N PHE A 20 -8.00 -5.61 -11.84
CA PHE A 20 -7.22 -4.37 -11.85
C PHE A 20 -5.74 -4.71 -12.01
N HIS A 21 -5.08 -4.04 -12.92
CA HIS A 21 -3.62 -4.09 -13.04
C HIS A 21 -3.05 -2.70 -13.30
N ALA A 22 -1.82 -2.49 -12.87
CA ALA A 22 -1.11 -1.24 -13.08
C ALA A 22 0.38 -1.47 -13.28
N VAL A 23 0.98 -0.67 -14.13
CA VAL A 23 2.43 -0.55 -14.28
C VAL A 23 2.88 0.60 -13.40
N LEU A 24 3.75 0.30 -12.46
CA LEU A 24 4.15 1.20 -11.39
C LEU A 24 5.64 1.49 -11.47
N ALA A 25 6.03 2.73 -11.15
CA ALA A 25 7.41 3.10 -10.99
C ALA A 25 7.66 3.72 -9.62
N PRO A 26 8.65 3.27 -8.84
CA PRO A 26 8.90 3.76 -7.49
C PRO A 26 9.17 5.27 -7.47
N ILE A 27 8.54 5.99 -6.54
CA ILE A 27 8.79 7.41 -6.23
C ILE A 27 9.60 7.50 -4.95
N SER A 28 9.14 6.83 -3.89
CA SER A 28 9.81 6.84 -2.59
C SER A 28 9.55 5.54 -1.85
N VAL A 29 10.54 5.09 -1.10
CA VAL A 29 10.47 3.87 -0.30
C VAL A 29 11.10 4.14 1.06
N HIS A 30 10.38 3.80 2.12
CA HIS A 30 10.84 3.83 3.50
C HIS A 30 10.62 2.46 4.13
N GLY A 31 11.59 2.00 4.92
CA GLY A 31 11.51 0.71 5.59
C GLY A 31 12.01 -0.45 4.73
N LYS A 32 11.60 -1.66 5.09
CA LYS A 32 12.13 -2.90 4.51
C LYS A 32 11.03 -3.91 4.26
N TRP A 33 11.27 -4.80 3.29
CA TRP A 33 10.48 -5.99 2.99
C TRP A 33 11.40 -7.20 3.04
N ALA A 34 11.20 -8.10 3.99
CA ALA A 34 12.08 -9.23 4.24
C ALA A 34 13.56 -8.80 4.41
N LYS A 35 13.77 -7.73 5.22
CA LYS A 35 15.07 -7.13 5.53
C LYS A 35 15.76 -6.40 4.36
N GLN A 36 15.15 -6.36 3.20
CA GLN A 36 15.67 -5.71 1.99
C GLN A 36 14.75 -4.57 1.53
N ASN A 37 15.25 -3.72 0.67
CA ASN A 37 14.42 -2.80 -0.10
C ASN A 37 14.27 -3.37 -1.52
N PRO A 38 13.09 -3.93 -1.88
CA PRO A 38 12.90 -4.60 -3.16
C PRO A 38 12.74 -3.62 -4.33
N PHE A 39 12.65 -2.32 -4.05
CA PHE A 39 12.38 -1.27 -5.04
C PHE A 39 13.59 -0.37 -5.31
N ILE A 40 14.77 -0.74 -4.83
CA ILE A 40 16.05 -0.11 -5.17
C ILE A 40 16.79 -1.03 -6.14
N GLY A 41 17.10 -0.53 -7.32
CA GLY A 41 17.86 -1.24 -8.35
C GLY A 41 18.32 -0.29 -9.45
N ASP A 42 19.15 -0.76 -10.35
CA ASP A 42 19.67 -0.03 -11.50
C ASP A 42 18.57 0.26 -12.52
N GLY A 43 17.81 1.27 -12.33
CA GLY A 43 16.66 1.64 -13.18
C GLY A 43 15.51 2.26 -12.41
N VAL A 44 15.64 2.38 -11.10
CA VAL A 44 14.71 3.20 -10.31
C VAL A 44 14.96 4.66 -10.67
N VAL A 45 14.11 5.19 -11.52
CA VAL A 45 14.21 6.57 -11.99
C VAL A 45 13.97 7.51 -10.83
N SER A 46 15.04 8.06 -10.31
CA SER A 46 15.10 8.95 -9.16
C SER A 46 14.36 10.29 -9.32
N ASN A 47 13.78 10.59 -10.47
CA ASN A 47 13.27 11.93 -10.77
C ASN A 47 11.75 12.03 -10.81
N LYS A 48 11.03 11.20 -10.03
CA LYS A 48 9.56 11.22 -9.99
C LYS A 48 8.99 11.91 -8.75
N GLU A 49 9.80 12.66 -8.00
CA GLU A 49 9.32 13.46 -6.87
C GLU A 49 8.28 14.50 -7.30
N ASN A 50 8.33 14.96 -8.54
CA ASN A 50 7.39 15.90 -9.16
C ASN A 50 6.26 15.22 -9.95
N TRP A 51 5.98 13.93 -9.68
CA TRP A 51 4.89 13.25 -10.37
C TRP A 51 3.54 13.88 -10.03
N SER A 52 2.83 14.35 -11.06
CA SER A 52 1.52 15.01 -10.95
C SER A 52 0.33 14.09 -11.21
N GLY A 53 0.58 12.85 -11.67
CA GLY A 53 -0.46 11.86 -11.96
C GLY A 53 -0.88 11.04 -10.76
N GLU A 54 -1.66 10.00 -11.03
CA GLU A 54 -2.12 9.04 -10.02
C GLU A 54 -0.95 8.34 -9.33
N VAL A 55 -1.13 8.02 -8.06
CA VAL A 55 -0.13 7.41 -7.19
C VAL A 55 -0.71 6.19 -6.52
N VAL A 56 0.06 5.12 -6.49
CA VAL A 56 -0.20 3.98 -5.60
C VAL A 56 0.65 4.12 -4.35
N ALA A 57 0.04 3.93 -3.20
CA ALA A 57 0.74 3.75 -1.93
C ALA A 57 0.58 2.29 -1.47
N ILE A 58 1.70 1.65 -1.16
CA ILE A 58 1.75 0.32 -0.58
C ILE A 58 2.33 0.44 0.83
N THR A 59 1.56 -0.01 1.80
CA THR A 59 2.04 -0.20 3.16
C THR A 59 2.14 -1.69 3.43
N ARG A 60 3.13 -2.09 4.18
CA ARG A 60 3.30 -3.46 4.64
C ARG A 60 3.90 -3.46 6.04
N ALA A 61 3.36 -4.28 6.90
CA ALA A 61 3.84 -4.44 8.26
C ALA A 61 3.90 -5.91 8.67
N ARG A 62 5.01 -6.28 9.30
CA ARG A 62 5.12 -7.51 10.07
C ARG A 62 4.80 -7.18 11.52
N ILE A 63 3.67 -7.68 11.99
CA ILE A 63 3.18 -7.41 13.34
C ILE A 63 3.79 -8.43 14.31
N LYS A 64 4.29 -7.96 15.45
CA LYS A 64 4.76 -8.84 16.51
C LYS A 64 3.62 -9.69 17.03
N TRP A 65 3.79 -10.99 17.15
CA TRP A 65 2.76 -11.95 17.53
C TRP A 65 1.91 -11.52 18.73
N ARG A 66 2.55 -11.10 19.81
CA ARG A 66 1.88 -10.65 21.06
C ARG A 66 1.10 -9.35 20.92
N LYS A 67 1.30 -8.60 19.84
CA LYS A 67 0.66 -7.30 19.60
C LYS A 67 -0.47 -7.35 18.56
N ASN A 68 -0.75 -8.51 17.98
CA ASN A 68 -1.78 -8.64 16.94
C ASN A 68 -3.15 -8.15 17.41
N LEU A 69 -3.59 -8.54 18.61
CA LEU A 69 -4.93 -8.16 19.11
C LEU A 69 -5.07 -6.63 19.26
N ILE A 70 -4.04 -5.97 19.78
CA ILE A 70 -4.03 -4.51 19.97
C ILE A 70 -4.01 -3.82 18.60
N PHE A 71 -3.20 -4.32 17.67
CA PHE A 71 -3.14 -3.81 16.31
C PHE A 71 -4.50 -3.88 15.61
N TRP A 72 -5.16 -5.04 15.61
CA TRP A 72 -6.45 -5.23 14.93
C TRP A 72 -7.57 -4.36 15.50
N ARG A 73 -7.53 -4.02 16.79
CA ARG A 73 -8.46 -3.05 17.40
C ARG A 73 -8.25 -1.63 16.88
N SER A 74 -7.06 -1.31 16.41
CA SER A 74 -6.71 0.02 15.87
C SER A 74 -6.99 0.17 14.37
N VAL A 75 -7.25 -0.93 13.65
CA VAL A 75 -7.47 -0.93 12.20
C VAL A 75 -8.77 -0.23 11.78
N PRO A 76 -9.95 -0.50 12.39
CA PRO A 76 -11.22 0.03 11.87
C PRO A 76 -11.28 1.55 11.75
N PRO A 77 -10.83 2.36 12.73
CA PRO A 77 -10.84 3.81 12.59
C PRO A 77 -9.96 4.32 11.44
N VAL A 78 -8.81 3.67 11.23
CA VAL A 78 -7.88 4.04 10.14
C VAL A 78 -8.48 3.67 8.79
N THR A 79 -9.09 2.51 8.67
CA THR A 79 -9.77 2.07 7.45
C THR A 79 -10.93 3.01 7.11
N GLN A 80 -11.74 3.39 8.09
CA GLN A 80 -12.82 4.35 7.89
C GLN A 80 -12.28 5.71 7.42
N SER A 81 -11.26 6.23 8.07
CA SER A 81 -10.60 7.47 7.69
C SER A 81 -10.00 7.39 6.27
N LEU A 82 -9.42 6.26 5.91
CA LEU A 82 -8.90 6.02 4.57
C LEU A 82 -10.01 6.15 3.52
N HIS A 83 -11.13 5.46 3.70
CA HIS A 83 -12.24 5.48 2.74
C HIS A 83 -12.96 6.84 2.65
N GLN A 84 -12.84 7.68 3.68
CA GLN A 84 -13.38 9.04 3.69
C GLN A 84 -12.38 10.08 3.13
N SER A 85 -11.16 9.66 2.77
CA SER A 85 -10.13 10.59 2.35
C SER A 85 -10.35 11.11 0.95
N GLU A 86 -10.24 12.42 0.81
CA GLU A 86 -10.32 13.08 -0.49
C GLU A 86 -9.18 12.61 -1.39
N GLY A 87 -9.52 12.29 -2.64
CA GLY A 87 -8.57 11.83 -3.65
C GLY A 87 -8.21 10.34 -3.57
N LEU A 88 -8.77 9.57 -2.64
CA LEU A 88 -8.72 8.11 -2.71
C LEU A 88 -9.59 7.62 -3.88
N LEU A 89 -9.02 6.79 -4.75
CA LEU A 89 -9.70 6.16 -5.88
C LEU A 89 -10.09 4.70 -5.60
N GLY A 90 -9.37 4.05 -4.70
CA GLY A 90 -9.65 2.70 -4.25
C GLY A 90 -8.58 2.19 -3.28
N ALA A 91 -8.95 1.24 -2.44
CA ALA A 91 -8.03 0.59 -1.53
C ALA A 91 -8.45 -0.86 -1.24
N ILE A 92 -7.45 -1.72 -1.11
CA ILE A 92 -7.64 -3.11 -0.69
C ILE A 92 -6.62 -3.48 0.38
N GLY A 93 -7.05 -4.31 1.32
CA GLY A 93 -6.12 -4.98 2.23
C GLY A 93 -5.35 -6.08 1.50
N ILE A 94 -4.06 -6.16 1.74
CA ILE A 94 -3.20 -7.22 1.22
C ILE A 94 -2.52 -7.93 2.38
N GLY A 95 -2.23 -9.21 2.23
CA GLY A 95 -1.55 -9.98 3.26
C GLY A 95 -0.83 -11.19 2.68
N GLU A 96 0.36 -11.46 3.19
CA GLU A 96 1.15 -12.65 2.81
C GLU A 96 0.79 -13.86 3.67
N ALA A 97 0.12 -13.63 4.81
CA ALA A 97 -0.33 -14.65 5.73
C ALA A 97 -1.62 -14.20 6.43
N PRO A 98 -2.45 -15.12 6.93
CA PRO A 98 -3.70 -14.78 7.62
C PRO A 98 -3.49 -13.89 8.85
N ILE A 99 -2.33 -13.99 9.49
CA ILE A 99 -2.00 -13.26 10.72
C ILE A 99 -0.55 -12.77 10.64
N GLY A 100 -0.33 -11.53 11.06
CA GLY A 100 1.01 -10.99 11.30
C GLY A 100 1.71 -10.35 10.10
N LEU A 101 1.27 -10.59 8.88
CA LEU A 101 1.80 -9.97 7.67
C LEU A 101 0.66 -9.27 6.94
N GLN A 102 0.53 -7.98 7.20
CA GLN A 102 -0.59 -7.16 6.72
C GLN A 102 -0.10 -5.95 5.96
N GLY A 103 -0.90 -5.51 5.02
CA GLY A 103 -0.62 -4.32 4.26
C GLY A 103 -1.87 -3.74 3.61
N THR A 104 -1.68 -2.63 2.93
CA THR A 104 -2.72 -1.98 2.14
C THR A 104 -2.11 -1.55 0.81
N PHE A 105 -2.82 -1.85 -0.24
CA PHE A 105 -2.64 -1.23 -1.55
C PHE A 105 -3.72 -0.17 -1.71
N SER A 106 -3.32 1.07 -1.98
CA SER A 106 -4.26 2.19 -2.17
C SER A 106 -3.88 3.01 -3.39
N LEU A 107 -4.89 3.32 -4.20
CA LEU A 107 -4.77 4.14 -5.41
C LEU A 107 -5.31 5.54 -5.13
N TRP A 108 -4.56 6.55 -5.49
CA TRP A 108 -4.82 7.94 -5.19
C TRP A 108 -4.73 8.82 -6.43
N ARG A 109 -5.51 9.89 -6.45
CA ARG A 109 -5.51 10.88 -7.53
C ARG A 109 -4.18 11.62 -7.67
N SER A 110 -3.43 11.80 -6.57
CA SER A 110 -2.15 12.52 -6.57
C SER A 110 -1.29 12.19 -5.36
N SER A 111 -0.01 12.54 -5.43
CA SER A 111 0.91 12.48 -4.28
C SER A 111 0.47 13.38 -3.11
N GLU A 112 -0.19 14.51 -3.41
CA GLU A 112 -0.68 15.42 -2.38
C GLU A 112 -1.83 14.79 -1.58
N ALA A 113 -2.75 14.09 -2.25
CA ALA A 113 -3.84 13.37 -1.57
C ALA A 113 -3.28 12.34 -0.56
N VAL A 114 -2.25 11.57 -0.96
CA VAL A 114 -1.55 10.65 -0.04
C VAL A 114 -0.95 11.39 1.14
N LYS A 115 -0.26 12.52 0.91
CA LYS A 115 0.34 13.31 1.97
C LYS A 115 -0.72 13.88 2.92
N ASN A 116 -1.82 14.39 2.40
CA ASN A 116 -2.92 14.93 3.21
C ASN A 116 -3.52 13.85 4.12
N PHE A 117 -3.77 12.66 3.60
CA PHE A 117 -4.20 11.52 4.43
C PHE A 117 -3.17 11.19 5.51
N ALA A 118 -1.88 11.09 5.14
CA ALA A 118 -0.81 10.70 6.06
C ALA A 118 -0.58 11.72 7.19
N TYR A 119 -0.68 13.02 6.90
CA TYR A 119 -0.28 14.07 7.83
C TYR A 119 -1.43 14.88 8.44
N ARG A 120 -2.63 14.89 7.83
CA ARG A 120 -3.77 15.67 8.32
C ARG A 120 -4.89 14.83 8.94
N GLY A 121 -4.92 13.52 8.69
CA GLY A 121 -5.92 12.61 9.25
C GLY A 121 -5.68 12.35 10.73
N SER A 122 -6.57 12.82 11.62
CA SER A 122 -6.44 12.60 13.08
C SER A 122 -6.38 11.12 13.45
N ALA A 123 -7.17 10.27 12.81
CA ALA A 123 -7.15 8.83 13.01
C ALA A 123 -5.80 8.22 12.58
N HIS A 124 -5.22 8.67 11.46
CA HIS A 124 -3.92 8.21 10.99
C HIS A 124 -2.79 8.69 11.91
N GLN A 125 -2.81 9.93 12.35
CA GLN A 125 -1.87 10.45 13.35
C GLN A 125 -1.95 9.68 14.67
N SER A 126 -3.16 9.37 15.13
CA SER A 126 -3.36 8.55 16.32
C SER A 126 -2.79 7.14 16.15
N ALA A 127 -2.94 6.54 14.97
CA ALA A 127 -2.35 5.24 14.64
C ALA A 127 -0.81 5.30 14.60
N ILE A 128 -0.22 6.35 14.03
CA ILE A 128 1.24 6.57 14.05
C ILE A 128 1.73 6.70 15.49
N ALA A 129 1.08 7.53 16.31
CA ALA A 129 1.43 7.69 17.73
C ALA A 129 1.30 6.36 18.49
N ALA A 130 0.25 5.59 18.25
CA ALA A 130 0.07 4.25 18.81
C ALA A 130 1.17 3.29 18.34
N THR A 131 1.57 3.36 17.07
CA THR A 131 2.68 2.56 16.53
C THR A 131 3.99 2.81 17.27
N HIS A 132 4.33 4.09 17.51
CA HIS A 132 5.52 4.46 18.26
C HIS A 132 5.45 4.02 19.73
N ARG A 133 4.30 4.17 20.38
CA ARG A 133 4.08 3.78 21.77
C ARG A 133 4.10 2.26 21.95
N GLU A 134 3.34 1.56 21.14
CA GLU A 134 3.15 0.11 21.28
C GLU A 134 4.28 -0.71 20.65
N LYS A 135 5.03 -0.15 19.71
CA LYS A 135 6.13 -0.81 18.96
C LYS A 135 5.68 -2.16 18.40
N TRP A 136 4.48 -2.21 17.84
CA TRP A 136 3.86 -3.45 17.38
C TRP A 136 4.45 -4.01 16.11
N TYR A 137 5.18 -3.21 15.31
CA TYR A 137 5.86 -3.69 14.13
C TYR A 137 7.21 -4.33 14.44
N ALA A 138 7.48 -5.47 13.83
CA ALA A 138 8.81 -6.07 13.75
C ALA A 138 9.53 -5.60 12.48
N GLU A 139 8.78 -5.28 11.45
CA GLU A 139 9.25 -4.73 10.18
C GLU A 139 8.11 -3.94 9.54
N GLU A 140 8.44 -2.84 8.89
CA GLU A 140 7.48 -2.06 8.12
C GLU A 140 8.10 -1.59 6.81
N LEU A 141 7.25 -1.37 5.83
CA LEU A 141 7.57 -0.73 4.57
C LEU A 141 6.43 0.19 4.16
N PHE A 142 6.78 1.37 3.74
CA PHE A 142 5.90 2.31 3.07
C PHE A 142 6.52 2.73 1.75
N ALA A 143 5.83 2.46 0.65
CA ALA A 143 6.32 2.78 -0.68
C ALA A 143 5.25 3.54 -1.48
N ARG A 144 5.69 4.54 -2.25
CA ARG A 144 4.84 5.27 -3.21
C ARG A 144 5.36 5.04 -4.61
N PHE A 145 4.41 4.91 -5.53
CA PHE A 145 4.68 4.61 -6.92
C PHE A 145 3.89 5.55 -7.83
N ALA A 146 4.53 6.03 -8.89
CA ALA A 146 3.84 6.64 -10.03
C ALA A 146 3.07 5.57 -10.80
N VAL A 147 1.82 5.83 -11.15
CA VAL A 147 1.04 4.98 -12.03
C VAL A 147 1.35 5.36 -13.47
N LEU A 148 2.12 4.54 -14.16
CA LEU A 148 2.47 4.78 -15.56
C LEU A 148 1.35 4.36 -16.51
N GLN A 149 0.67 3.25 -16.17
CA GLN A 149 -0.43 2.70 -16.92
C GLN A 149 -1.32 1.90 -15.97
N ARG A 150 -2.61 1.94 -16.17
CA ARG A 150 -3.54 1.05 -15.46
C ARG A 150 -4.71 0.65 -16.35
N ALA A 151 -5.31 -0.49 -16.03
CA ALA A 151 -6.55 -0.95 -16.63
C ALA A 151 -7.37 -1.74 -15.60
N GLY A 152 -8.69 -1.85 -15.87
CA GLY A 152 -9.62 -2.51 -14.96
C GLY A 152 -10.11 -1.61 -13.83
N ARG A 153 -10.75 -2.23 -12.84
CA ARG A 153 -11.40 -1.56 -11.72
C ARG A 153 -10.93 -2.19 -10.39
N LEU A 154 -10.49 -1.33 -9.47
CA LEU A 154 -10.11 -1.70 -8.11
C LEU A 154 -11.35 -1.71 -7.21
#